data_be2ff8f1e1ec577549f9c304e4270d86
#
_entry.id   be2ff8f1e1ec577549f9c304e4270d86
#
_cell.length_a   1.000
_cell.length_b   1.000
_cell.length_c   1.000
_cell.angle_alpha   90.00
_cell.angle_beta   90.00
_cell.angle_gamma   90.00
#
_symmetry.space_group_name_H-M   'P 1'
#
loop_
_entity.id
_entity.type
_entity.pdbx_description
1 polymer ?
#
loop_
_entity_poly.entity_id
_entity_poly.type
_entity_poly.pdbx_seq_one_letter_code
_entity_poly.pdbx_strand_id
1 'polypeptide(L)'
;VPIYSYVNEKIKKLKEIYKIKNLTISDKPVFINGETGTGKRVIAHLIKEISQSEKFIEVNCSQFTDELIASELFGHTKGSFTGAHNDKIGLLEEAHNGIVFLDEIHALSLKSQKTLLKAIEEKEFFPVGSNRLVKSNFRVVSATCENMEELIGAGKFREDLFARISTFQINLLSLKER
;
A
#
# COMPACT_ATOMS: atom_id res chain seq x y z
N VAL A 1 23.27 10.47 -23.04
CA VAL A 1 22.78 11.06 -21.77
C VAL A 1 22.35 9.90 -20.90
N PRO A 2 22.93 9.72 -19.71
CA PRO A 2 22.56 8.60 -18.85
C PRO A 2 21.10 8.71 -18.47
N ILE A 3 20.37 7.61 -18.55
CA ILE A 3 18.97 7.46 -18.13
C ILE A 3 18.76 8.01 -16.69
N TYR A 4 19.76 7.92 -15.84
CA TYR A 4 19.79 8.46 -14.48
C TYR A 4 19.60 10.00 -14.39
N SER A 5 20.13 10.79 -15.32
CA SER A 5 19.97 12.25 -15.28
C SER A 5 18.55 12.67 -15.63
N TYR A 6 17.92 12.00 -16.57
CA TYR A 6 16.52 12.26 -16.97
C TYR A 6 15.53 11.86 -15.87
N VAL A 7 15.77 10.71 -15.22
CA VAL A 7 14.96 10.25 -14.08
C VAL A 7 15.09 11.21 -12.89
N ASN A 8 16.31 11.65 -12.57
CA ASN A 8 16.56 12.60 -11.48
C ASN A 8 15.93 13.98 -11.74
N GLU A 9 15.89 14.43 -12.97
CA GLU A 9 15.24 15.69 -13.33
C GLU A 9 13.72 15.62 -13.24
N LYS A 10 13.11 14.50 -13.67
CA LYS A 10 11.69 14.21 -13.45
C LYS A 10 11.36 14.10 -11.96
N ILE A 11 12.17 13.41 -11.18
CA ILE A 11 12.05 13.30 -9.73
C ILE A 11 12.09 14.68 -9.07
N LYS A 12 13.02 15.54 -9.48
CA LYS A 12 13.14 16.91 -8.98
C LYS A 12 11.88 17.72 -9.29
N LYS A 13 11.39 17.67 -10.53
CA LYS A 13 10.14 18.33 -10.94
C LYS A 13 8.93 17.83 -10.15
N LEU A 14 8.80 16.52 -9.96
CA LEU A 14 7.70 15.93 -9.18
C LEU A 14 7.78 16.35 -7.71
N LYS A 15 8.97 16.40 -7.11
CA LYS A 15 9.17 16.93 -5.75
C LYS A 15 8.73 18.39 -5.62
N GLU A 16 9.02 19.21 -6.62
CA GLU A 16 8.62 20.62 -6.63
C GLU A 16 7.11 20.79 -6.79
N ILE A 17 6.49 20.04 -7.71
CA ILE A 17 5.04 20.09 -7.98
C ILE A 17 4.23 19.60 -6.79
N TYR A 18 4.64 18.52 -6.12
CA TYR A 18 3.86 17.89 -5.05
C TYR A 18 4.34 18.23 -3.64
N LYS A 19 5.28 19.17 -3.47
CA LYS A 19 5.83 19.60 -2.15
C LYS A 19 6.29 18.42 -1.26
N ILE A 20 6.80 17.35 -1.87
CA ILE A 20 7.16 16.09 -1.19
C ILE A 20 8.49 16.23 -0.40
N LYS A 21 8.86 17.41 0.04
CA LYS A 21 10.19 17.64 0.69
C LYS A 21 10.42 16.84 1.98
N ASN A 22 9.37 16.44 2.67
CA ASN A 22 9.47 15.82 4.01
C ASN A 22 9.19 14.30 4.05
N LEU A 23 8.94 13.65 2.91
CA LEU A 23 8.64 12.21 2.86
C LEU A 23 9.88 11.32 2.95
N THR A 24 11.07 11.87 2.83
CA THR A 24 12.34 11.14 2.70
C THR A 24 12.82 10.50 4.00
N ILE A 25 12.43 11.01 5.17
CA ILE A 25 13.05 10.67 6.46
C ILE A 25 12.10 9.89 7.38
N SER A 26 10.87 9.67 6.96
CA SER A 26 9.84 9.08 7.83
C SER A 26 9.43 7.69 7.37
N ASP A 27 9.40 6.73 8.30
CA ASP A 27 8.79 5.40 8.10
C ASP A 27 7.26 5.41 8.15
N LYS A 28 6.67 6.61 8.25
CA LYS A 28 5.23 6.76 8.37
C LYS A 28 4.50 6.41 7.06
N PRO A 29 3.26 5.92 7.16
CA PRO A 29 2.42 5.62 6.00
C PRO A 29 2.17 6.84 5.11
N VAL A 30 2.06 6.59 3.81
CA VAL A 30 1.70 7.58 2.79
C VAL A 30 0.44 7.12 2.06
N PHE A 31 -0.53 8.01 1.94
CA PHE A 31 -1.75 7.79 1.20
C PHE A 31 -1.80 8.69 -0.03
N ILE A 32 -2.03 8.09 -1.21
CA ILE A 32 -2.06 8.78 -2.50
C ILE A 32 -3.48 8.71 -3.04
N ASN A 33 -4.12 9.86 -3.19
CA ASN A 33 -5.44 9.97 -3.81
C ASN A 33 -5.32 10.60 -5.20
N GLY A 34 -6.08 10.11 -6.16
CA GLY A 34 -6.14 10.68 -7.50
C GLY A 34 -6.87 9.77 -8.48
N GLU A 35 -7.48 10.35 -9.50
CA GLU A 35 -8.16 9.61 -10.56
C GLU A 35 -7.26 8.56 -11.21
N THR A 36 -7.87 7.61 -11.91
CA THR A 36 -7.14 6.61 -12.70
C THR A 36 -6.26 7.31 -13.74
N GLY A 37 -5.03 6.86 -13.88
CA GLY A 37 -4.07 7.43 -14.84
C GLY A 37 -3.34 8.69 -14.39
N THR A 38 -3.58 9.21 -13.19
CA THR A 38 -2.91 10.42 -12.67
C THR A 38 -1.45 10.23 -12.27
N GLY A 39 -0.96 8.98 -12.25
CA GLY A 39 0.43 8.68 -11.92
C GLY A 39 0.66 8.28 -10.46
N LYS A 40 -0.36 7.76 -9.76
CA LYS A 40 -0.23 7.25 -8.37
C LYS A 40 0.95 6.28 -8.21
N ARG A 41 1.08 5.34 -9.14
CA ARG A 41 2.19 4.37 -9.17
C ARG A 41 3.56 5.04 -9.33
N VAL A 42 3.65 6.09 -10.15
CA VAL A 42 4.89 6.86 -10.33
C VAL A 42 5.32 7.51 -9.02
N ILE A 43 4.38 8.05 -8.27
CA ILE A 43 4.64 8.63 -6.94
C ILE A 43 5.09 7.56 -5.94
N ALA A 44 4.48 6.38 -5.95
CA ALA A 44 4.89 5.27 -5.08
C ALA A 44 6.33 4.83 -5.37
N HIS A 45 6.71 4.73 -6.66
CA HIS A 45 8.10 4.45 -7.06
C HIS A 45 9.06 5.56 -6.67
N LEU A 46 8.63 6.83 -6.76
CA LEU A 46 9.42 7.96 -6.29
C LEU A 46 9.68 7.87 -4.79
N ILE A 47 8.68 7.47 -3.99
CA ILE A 47 8.83 7.27 -2.54
C ILE A 47 9.86 6.17 -2.27
N LYS A 48 9.83 5.07 -3.03
CA LYS A 48 10.84 4.01 -2.96
C LYS A 48 12.25 4.56 -3.18
N GLU A 49 12.47 5.30 -4.27
CA GLU A 49 13.77 5.87 -4.63
C GLU A 49 14.28 6.83 -3.54
N ILE A 50 13.41 7.73 -3.07
CA ILE A 50 13.74 8.68 -2.02
C ILE A 50 14.07 7.97 -0.69
N SER A 51 13.34 6.91 -0.35
CA SER A 51 13.54 6.14 0.88
C SER A 51 14.74 5.19 0.79
N GLN A 52 15.37 5.07 -0.38
CA GLN A 52 16.45 4.13 -0.64
C GLN A 52 16.11 2.70 -0.22
N SER A 53 14.83 2.33 -0.36
CA SER A 53 14.37 1.01 0.03
C SER A 53 14.74 -0.03 -1.01
N GLU A 54 15.47 -1.07 -0.59
CA GLU A 54 15.82 -2.18 -1.47
C GLU A 54 14.62 -3.07 -1.78
N LYS A 55 13.70 -3.21 -0.81
CA LYS A 55 12.49 -4.01 -0.95
C LYS A 55 11.29 -3.11 -1.24
N PHE A 56 10.65 -3.36 -2.36
CA PHE A 56 9.41 -2.70 -2.75
C PHE A 56 8.46 -3.74 -3.33
N ILE A 57 7.42 -4.05 -2.57
CA ILE A 57 6.38 -5.02 -2.94
C ILE A 57 5.15 -4.25 -3.37
N GLU A 58 4.65 -4.55 -4.55
CA GLU A 58 3.50 -3.88 -5.15
C GLU A 58 2.36 -4.86 -5.39
N VAL A 59 1.15 -4.48 -5.01
CA VAL A 59 -0.06 -5.24 -5.27
C VAL A 59 -1.24 -4.31 -5.56
N ASN A 60 -2.01 -4.64 -6.59
CA ASN A 60 -3.28 -4.01 -6.86
C ASN A 60 -4.40 -4.83 -6.22
N CYS A 61 -5.03 -4.28 -5.19
CA CYS A 61 -6.04 -4.99 -4.39
C CYS A 61 -7.31 -5.32 -5.19
N SER A 62 -7.61 -4.56 -6.26
CA SER A 62 -8.81 -4.78 -7.09
C SER A 62 -8.69 -5.95 -8.08
N GLN A 63 -7.50 -6.51 -8.26
CA GLN A 63 -7.26 -7.63 -9.19
C GLN A 63 -7.62 -9.00 -8.61
N PHE A 64 -7.98 -9.07 -7.34
CA PHE A 64 -8.20 -10.31 -6.62
C PHE A 64 -9.60 -10.34 -6.00
N THR A 65 -10.11 -11.55 -5.75
CA THR A 65 -11.25 -11.74 -4.84
C THR A 65 -10.81 -11.50 -3.39
N ASP A 66 -11.76 -11.27 -2.48
CA ASP A 66 -11.47 -11.00 -1.06
C ASP A 66 -10.59 -12.09 -0.41
N GLU A 67 -10.87 -13.34 -0.74
CA GLU A 67 -10.14 -14.50 -0.20
C GLU A 67 -8.69 -14.54 -0.74
N LEU A 68 -8.53 -14.28 -2.03
CA LEU A 68 -7.23 -14.29 -2.69
C LEU A 68 -6.38 -13.10 -2.25
N ILE A 69 -6.93 -11.89 -2.13
CA ILE A 69 -6.14 -10.74 -1.68
C ILE A 69 -5.70 -10.90 -0.22
N ALA A 70 -6.53 -11.50 0.64
CA ALA A 70 -6.13 -11.81 2.01
C ALA A 70 -4.97 -12.83 2.03
N SER A 71 -5.03 -13.86 1.19
CA SER A 71 -3.96 -14.84 1.00
C SER A 71 -2.68 -14.21 0.44
N GLU A 72 -2.79 -13.29 -0.53
CA GLU A 72 -1.63 -12.57 -1.06
C GLU A 72 -0.96 -11.72 0.02
N LEU A 73 -1.73 -10.91 0.75
CA LEU A 73 -1.19 -9.98 1.73
C LEU A 73 -0.62 -10.68 2.96
N PHE A 74 -1.39 -11.56 3.56
CA PHE A 74 -1.07 -12.15 4.87
C PHE A 74 -0.43 -13.53 4.79
N GLY A 75 -0.46 -14.18 3.61
CA GLY A 75 -0.10 -15.59 3.45
C GLY A 75 -1.22 -16.53 3.92
N HIS A 76 -1.01 -17.81 3.75
CA HIS A 76 -1.95 -18.86 4.19
C HIS A 76 -1.24 -20.16 4.49
N THR A 77 -1.91 -20.99 5.28
CA THR A 77 -1.52 -22.39 5.47
C THR A 77 -2.30 -23.30 4.54
N LYS A 78 -1.70 -24.42 4.17
CA LYS A 78 -2.34 -25.46 3.37
C LYS A 78 -3.70 -25.84 3.95
N GLY A 79 -4.71 -25.92 3.09
CA GLY A 79 -6.07 -26.30 3.47
C GLY A 79 -6.92 -25.21 4.11
N SER A 80 -6.44 -23.97 4.21
CA SER A 80 -7.17 -22.85 4.82
C SER A 80 -8.39 -22.39 4.02
N PHE A 81 -8.42 -22.65 2.72
CA PHE A 81 -9.56 -22.41 1.81
C PHE A 81 -9.46 -23.34 0.58
N THR A 82 -10.52 -23.37 -0.22
CA THR A 82 -10.55 -24.18 -1.45
C THR A 82 -9.48 -23.68 -2.44
N GLY A 83 -8.52 -24.54 -2.76
CA GLY A 83 -7.37 -24.18 -3.60
C GLY A 83 -6.07 -23.88 -2.85
N ALA A 84 -6.08 -23.83 -1.53
CA ALA A 84 -4.87 -23.68 -0.71
C ALA A 84 -4.09 -25.03 -0.63
N HIS A 85 -3.43 -25.39 -1.73
CA HIS A 85 -2.72 -26.67 -1.85
C HIS A 85 -1.40 -26.74 -1.06
N ASN A 86 -0.77 -25.57 -0.84
CA ASN A 86 0.50 -25.43 -0.13
C ASN A 86 0.44 -24.24 0.83
N ASP A 87 1.43 -24.13 1.73
CA ASP A 87 1.64 -22.92 2.51
C ASP A 87 2.13 -21.80 1.61
N LYS A 88 1.73 -20.55 1.90
CA LYS A 88 2.17 -19.37 1.18
C LYS A 88 2.65 -18.28 2.15
N ILE A 89 3.81 -17.73 1.87
CA ILE A 89 4.32 -16.54 2.55
C ILE A 89 3.57 -15.33 1.99
N GLY A 90 3.10 -14.44 2.87
CA GLY A 90 2.38 -13.24 2.47
C GLY A 90 3.31 -12.08 2.08
N LEU A 91 2.80 -11.17 1.24
CA LEU A 91 3.54 -10.01 0.76
C LEU A 91 4.00 -9.09 1.91
N LEU A 92 3.24 -9.00 3.00
CA LEU A 92 3.64 -8.21 4.18
C LEU A 92 4.83 -8.83 4.92
N GLU A 93 4.95 -10.16 4.94
CA GLU A 93 6.13 -10.85 5.48
C GLU A 93 7.34 -10.66 4.56
N GLU A 94 7.16 -10.79 3.24
CA GLU A 94 8.22 -10.56 2.25
C GLU A 94 8.75 -9.12 2.29
N ALA A 95 7.88 -8.15 2.56
CA ALA A 95 8.22 -6.73 2.62
C ALA A 95 8.93 -6.32 3.92
N HIS A 96 9.35 -7.27 4.76
CA HIS A 96 10.05 -6.95 5.99
C HIS A 96 11.25 -6.02 5.76
N ASN A 97 11.31 -4.92 6.50
CA ASN A 97 12.27 -3.81 6.35
C ASN A 97 12.20 -3.11 4.98
N GLY A 98 11.07 -3.15 4.32
CA GLY A 98 10.82 -2.54 3.03
C GLY A 98 9.51 -1.76 2.95
N ILE A 99 9.05 -1.55 1.74
CA ILE A 99 7.82 -0.82 1.42
C ILE A 99 6.82 -1.76 0.76
N VAL A 100 5.57 -1.72 1.22
CA VAL A 100 4.41 -2.31 0.54
C VAL A 100 3.62 -1.18 -0.12
N PHE A 101 3.42 -1.28 -1.42
CA PHE A 101 2.51 -0.41 -2.16
C PHE A 101 1.20 -1.14 -2.44
N LEU A 102 0.12 -0.65 -1.82
CA LEU A 102 -1.24 -1.16 -1.93
C LEU A 102 -2.04 -0.24 -2.86
N ASP A 103 -2.10 -0.58 -4.14
CA ASP A 103 -2.92 0.15 -5.11
C ASP A 103 -4.39 -0.29 -5.00
N GLU A 104 -5.31 0.65 -5.20
CA GLU A 104 -6.76 0.48 -5.06
C GLU A 104 -7.16 -0.17 -3.71
N ILE A 105 -6.61 0.37 -2.62
CA ILE A 105 -6.79 -0.17 -1.26
C ILE A 105 -8.26 -0.26 -0.83
N HIS A 106 -9.13 0.55 -1.43
CA HIS A 106 -10.57 0.53 -1.19
C HIS A 106 -11.24 -0.80 -1.53
N ALA A 107 -10.61 -1.63 -2.37
CA ALA A 107 -11.12 -2.95 -2.75
C ALA A 107 -10.99 -4.00 -1.65
N LEU A 108 -10.26 -3.72 -0.57
CA LEU A 108 -10.14 -4.66 0.56
C LEU A 108 -11.47 -4.81 1.30
N SER A 109 -11.85 -6.04 1.63
CA SER A 109 -12.98 -6.31 2.53
C SER A 109 -12.74 -5.73 3.93
N LEU A 110 -13.79 -5.44 4.68
CA LEU A 110 -13.69 -4.95 6.06
C LEU A 110 -12.88 -5.89 6.97
N LYS A 111 -12.92 -7.21 6.72
CA LYS A 111 -12.12 -8.20 7.42
C LYS A 111 -10.64 -8.02 7.12
N SER A 112 -10.25 -7.89 5.86
CA SER A 112 -8.87 -7.65 5.45
C SER A 112 -8.36 -6.29 5.92
N GLN A 113 -9.21 -5.26 5.90
CA GLN A 113 -8.90 -3.94 6.46
C GLN A 113 -8.57 -4.01 7.97
N LYS A 114 -9.34 -4.78 8.76
CA LYS A 114 -9.09 -4.99 10.19
C LYS A 114 -7.74 -5.68 10.44
N THR A 115 -7.45 -6.71 9.66
CA THR A 115 -6.18 -7.45 9.77
C THR A 115 -5.00 -6.57 9.37
N LEU A 116 -5.15 -5.77 8.31
CA LEU A 116 -4.12 -4.83 7.86
C LEU A 116 -3.84 -3.74 8.91
N LEU A 117 -4.88 -3.18 9.52
CA LEU A 117 -4.73 -2.21 10.60
C LEU A 117 -3.88 -2.77 11.74
N LYS A 118 -4.20 -3.98 12.21
CA LYS A 118 -3.43 -4.66 13.25
C LYS A 118 -1.98 -4.88 12.82
N ALA A 119 -1.75 -5.35 11.58
CA ALA A 119 -0.41 -5.55 11.05
C ALA A 119 0.43 -4.25 10.98
N ILE A 120 -0.22 -3.11 10.68
CA ILE A 120 0.45 -1.81 10.66
C ILE A 120 0.80 -1.32 12.08
N GLU A 121 -0.11 -1.49 13.03
CA GLU A 121 0.04 -0.99 14.40
C GLU A 121 0.97 -1.84 15.26
N GLU A 122 0.73 -3.15 15.24
CA GLU A 122 1.45 -4.11 16.09
C GLU A 122 2.68 -4.71 15.42
N LYS A 123 2.85 -4.50 14.09
CA LYS A 123 3.91 -5.12 13.28
C LYS A 123 3.87 -6.65 13.31
N GLU A 124 2.70 -7.21 13.58
CA GLU A 124 2.47 -8.64 13.65
C GLU A 124 1.06 -9.01 13.17
N PHE A 125 0.92 -10.18 12.59
CA PHE A 125 -0.34 -10.72 12.08
C PHE A 125 -0.29 -12.24 11.94
N PHE A 126 -1.46 -12.84 11.70
CA PHE A 126 -1.58 -14.28 11.43
C PHE A 126 -1.88 -14.50 9.94
N PRO A 127 -1.16 -15.42 9.26
CA PRO A 127 -1.58 -15.92 7.95
C PRO A 127 -2.98 -16.56 8.01
N VAL A 128 -3.69 -16.57 6.89
CA VAL A 128 -5.02 -17.17 6.80
C VAL A 128 -4.96 -18.63 7.20
N GLY A 129 -5.81 -19.04 8.15
CA GLY A 129 -5.88 -20.40 8.68
C GLY A 129 -4.72 -20.81 9.61
N SER A 130 -3.86 -19.88 10.00
CA SER A 130 -2.68 -20.15 10.84
C SER A 130 -2.82 -19.58 12.24
N ASN A 131 -2.25 -20.29 13.20
CA ASN A 131 -2.03 -19.79 14.57
C ASN A 131 -0.58 -19.32 14.78
N ARG A 132 0.26 -19.34 13.73
CA ARG A 132 1.63 -18.84 13.76
C ARG A 132 1.63 -17.32 13.63
N LEU A 133 2.14 -16.65 14.65
CA LEU A 133 2.32 -15.20 14.58
C LEU A 133 3.49 -14.86 13.68
N VAL A 134 3.27 -13.99 12.72
CA VAL A 134 4.30 -13.42 11.83
C VAL A 134 4.60 -12.00 12.27
N LYS A 135 5.89 -11.67 12.40
CA LYS A 135 6.36 -10.31 12.69
C LYS A 135 7.00 -9.71 11.45
N SER A 136 6.55 -8.53 11.06
CA SER A 136 7.11 -7.82 9.91
C SER A 136 7.05 -6.31 10.11
N ASN A 137 8.20 -5.66 10.00
CA ASN A 137 8.30 -4.21 10.01
C ASN A 137 8.35 -3.70 8.57
N PHE A 138 7.23 -3.26 8.07
CA PHE A 138 7.09 -2.69 6.72
C PHE A 138 6.49 -1.29 6.79
N ARG A 139 6.80 -0.47 5.78
CA ARG A 139 6.14 0.81 5.53
C ARG A 139 5.04 0.63 4.52
N VAL A 140 3.88 1.25 4.77
CA VAL A 140 2.75 1.24 3.82
C VAL A 140 2.75 2.51 2.98
N VAL A 141 2.66 2.32 1.67
CA VAL A 141 2.22 3.32 0.70
C VAL A 141 0.93 2.80 0.10
N SER A 142 -0.13 3.55 0.17
CA SER A 142 -1.45 3.13 -0.34
C SER A 142 -2.00 4.15 -1.32
N ALA A 143 -2.81 3.68 -2.25
CA ALA A 143 -3.43 4.53 -3.26
C ALA A 143 -4.88 4.14 -3.53
N THR A 144 -5.69 5.11 -3.95
CA THR A 144 -7.05 4.89 -4.43
C THR A 144 -7.47 5.97 -5.42
N CYS A 145 -8.44 5.63 -6.29
CA CYS A 145 -9.15 6.59 -7.12
C CYS A 145 -10.50 7.02 -6.49
N GLU A 146 -10.93 6.38 -5.41
CA GLU A 146 -12.23 6.57 -4.79
C GLU A 146 -12.24 7.69 -3.75
N ASN A 147 -13.44 8.22 -3.48
CA ASN A 147 -13.66 9.18 -2.40
C ASN A 147 -13.73 8.44 -1.05
N MET A 148 -12.73 8.62 -0.22
CA MET A 148 -12.64 7.91 1.06
C MET A 148 -13.70 8.35 2.07
N GLU A 149 -14.12 9.63 2.06
CA GLU A 149 -15.18 10.11 2.96
C GLU A 149 -16.51 9.43 2.66
N GLU A 150 -16.83 9.27 1.37
CA GLU A 150 -18.03 8.54 0.94
C GLU A 150 -17.96 7.05 1.33
N LEU A 151 -16.82 6.41 1.14
CA LEU A 151 -16.64 4.99 1.50
C LEU A 151 -16.73 4.76 3.01
N ILE A 152 -16.18 5.66 3.81
CA ILE A 152 -16.26 5.61 5.28
C ILE A 152 -17.71 5.86 5.71
N GLY A 153 -18.37 6.88 5.17
CA GLY A 153 -19.77 7.19 5.47
C GLY A 153 -20.73 6.06 5.09
N ALA A 154 -20.42 5.30 4.03
CA ALA A 154 -21.18 4.13 3.60
C ALA A 154 -20.81 2.84 4.37
N GLY A 155 -19.88 2.88 5.32
CA GLY A 155 -19.40 1.71 6.07
C GLY A 155 -18.62 0.70 5.23
N LYS A 156 -18.10 1.09 4.07
CA LYS A 156 -17.30 0.24 3.17
C LYS A 156 -15.81 0.30 3.47
N PHE A 157 -15.36 1.37 4.13
CA PHE A 157 -13.98 1.51 4.59
C PHE A 157 -13.94 1.94 6.04
N ARG A 158 -12.97 1.39 6.79
CA ARG A 158 -12.81 1.67 8.22
C ARG A 158 -12.13 3.01 8.43
N GLU A 159 -12.72 3.86 9.24
CA GLU A 159 -12.17 5.16 9.61
C GLU A 159 -10.82 5.03 10.35
N ASP A 160 -10.70 4.04 11.24
CA ASP A 160 -9.47 3.80 12.00
C ASP A 160 -8.29 3.39 11.12
N LEU A 161 -8.53 2.55 10.10
CA LEU A 161 -7.52 2.21 9.12
C LEU A 161 -7.13 3.44 8.29
N PHE A 162 -8.11 4.22 7.83
CA PHE A 162 -7.84 5.42 7.05
C PHE A 162 -6.99 6.42 7.83
N ALA A 163 -7.32 6.68 9.09
CA ALA A 163 -6.52 7.54 9.96
C ALA A 163 -5.05 7.06 10.08
N ARG A 164 -4.86 5.74 10.10
CA ARG A 164 -3.51 5.16 10.24
C ARG A 164 -2.68 5.23 8.95
N ILE A 165 -3.28 4.97 7.78
CA ILE A 165 -2.57 4.97 6.50
C ILE A 165 -2.39 6.36 5.90
N SER A 166 -3.19 7.34 6.30
CA SER A 166 -3.21 8.71 5.77
C SER A 166 -2.38 9.71 6.59
N THR A 167 -1.36 9.23 7.30
CA THR A 167 -0.46 10.10 8.07
C THR A 167 0.18 11.18 7.19
N PHE A 168 0.59 10.82 5.98
CA PHE A 168 0.91 11.76 4.91
C PHE A 168 -0.02 11.53 3.74
N GLN A 169 -0.63 12.62 3.24
CA GLN A 169 -1.55 12.55 2.12
C GLN A 169 -0.98 13.30 0.92
N ILE A 170 -1.13 12.70 -0.25
CA ILE A 170 -0.77 13.28 -1.54
C ILE A 170 -2.02 13.22 -2.43
N ASN A 171 -2.56 14.37 -2.77
CA ASN A 171 -3.68 14.46 -3.70
C ASN A 171 -3.14 14.84 -5.08
N LEU A 172 -3.36 13.96 -6.05
CA LEU A 172 -2.95 14.18 -7.43
C LEU A 172 -4.08 14.85 -8.20
N LEU A 173 -3.78 16.01 -8.78
CA LEU A 173 -4.71 16.69 -9.68
C LEU A 173 -5.00 15.84 -10.91
N SER A 174 -6.22 15.92 -11.44
CA SER A 174 -6.59 15.29 -12.69
C SER A 174 -5.69 15.78 -13.83
N LEU A 175 -5.56 15.00 -14.90
CA LEU A 175 -4.76 15.40 -16.07
C LEU A 175 -5.31 16.65 -16.76
N LYS A 176 -6.57 16.99 -16.51
CA LYS A 176 -7.21 18.20 -17.06
C LYS A 176 -6.88 19.47 -16.27
N GLU A 177 -6.41 19.33 -15.03
CA GLU A 177 -6.10 20.42 -14.10
C GLU A 177 -4.60 20.74 -14.01
N ARG A 178 -3.78 20.04 -14.82
CA ARG A 178 -2.32 20.22 -14.85
C ARG A 178 -1.83 21.15 -15.95
#